data_dba62451acb82614ccb389e8dee10073
#
_entry.id   dba62451acb82614ccb389e8dee10073
#
_cell.length_a   1.000
_cell.length_b   1.000
_cell.length_c   1.000
_cell.angle_alpha   90.00
_cell.angle_beta   90.00
_cell.angle_gamma   90.00
#
_symmetry.space_group_name_H-M   'P 1'
#
loop_
_entity.id
_entity.type
_entity.pdbx_description
1 polymer ?
#
loop_
_entity_poly.entity_id
_entity_poly.type
_entity_poly.pdbx_seq_one_letter_code
_entity_poly.pdbx_strand_id
1 'polypeptide(L)'
;MNRILFAGLSSGSGKTAVTCACLRALQKKGISAASFKCGPDYIDPMFHQRVLGIPGENLDLFFADAKTLQRQIACYEQRCKIAVLEGVMGYYDGLGGVSDRDSTWDVACATNTPVILVVRPKGASLTIAAQVQGMLSFLSLIHISEPTRL
;
A
#
# COMPACT_ATOMS: atom_id res chain seq x y z
N MET A 1 -4.82 13.74 -7.22
CA MET A 1 -5.55 12.92 -6.22
C MET A 1 -4.63 12.59 -5.06
N ASN A 2 -5.13 12.69 -3.81
CA ASN A 2 -4.39 12.25 -2.62
C ASN A 2 -4.14 10.73 -2.69
N ARG A 3 -3.02 10.28 -2.12
CA ARG A 3 -2.61 8.87 -2.17
C ARG A 3 -2.11 8.42 -0.81
N ILE A 4 -2.29 7.15 -0.50
CA ILE A 4 -1.75 6.49 0.68
C ILE A 4 -1.53 5.02 0.37
N LEU A 5 -0.42 4.45 0.84
CA LEU A 5 -0.08 3.05 0.64
C LEU A 5 0.09 2.37 2.00
N PHE A 6 -0.60 1.25 2.20
CA PHE A 6 -0.41 0.38 3.36
C PHE A 6 0.60 -0.72 3.03
N ALA A 7 1.76 -0.67 3.66
CA ALA A 7 2.82 -1.67 3.56
C ALA A 7 2.94 -2.48 4.85
N GLY A 8 3.67 -3.58 4.83
CA GLY A 8 3.90 -4.40 6.02
C GLY A 8 5.29 -4.98 6.08
N LEU A 9 5.68 -5.49 7.24
CA LEU A 9 6.97 -6.18 7.43
C LEU A 9 7.02 -7.52 6.67
N SER A 10 5.85 -8.14 6.48
CA SER A 10 5.73 -9.47 5.85
C SER A 10 4.31 -9.72 5.35
N SER A 11 4.11 -10.85 4.67
CA SER A 11 2.78 -11.40 4.44
C SER A 11 2.07 -11.66 5.79
N GLY A 12 0.75 -11.49 5.82
CA GLY A 12 -0.03 -11.69 7.06
C GLY A 12 0.11 -10.59 8.12
N SER A 13 0.75 -9.45 7.83
CA SER A 13 0.86 -8.30 8.77
C SER A 13 -0.47 -7.62 9.05
N GLY A 14 -1.54 -7.93 8.32
CA GLY A 14 -2.86 -7.31 8.48
C GLY A 14 -3.14 -6.17 7.51
N LYS A 15 -2.33 -5.99 6.46
CA LYS A 15 -2.51 -4.95 5.43
C LYS A 15 -3.93 -4.91 4.87
N THR A 16 -4.43 -6.05 4.40
CA THR A 16 -5.78 -6.16 3.81
C THR A 16 -6.87 -5.73 4.78
N ALA A 17 -6.79 -6.16 6.05
CA ALA A 17 -7.77 -5.76 7.07
C ALA A 17 -7.77 -4.23 7.30
N VAL A 18 -6.58 -3.62 7.40
CA VAL A 18 -6.42 -2.17 7.59
C VAL A 18 -6.90 -1.41 6.34
N THR A 19 -6.55 -1.89 5.14
CA THR A 19 -7.01 -1.32 3.87
C THR A 19 -8.53 -1.33 3.77
N CYS A 20 -9.16 -2.47 4.00
CA CYS A 20 -10.62 -2.60 3.98
C CYS A 20 -11.30 -1.70 5.01
N ALA A 21 -10.75 -1.62 6.23
CA ALA A 21 -11.27 -0.74 7.28
C ALA A 21 -11.16 0.73 6.88
N CYS A 22 -10.02 1.15 6.31
CA CYS A 22 -9.81 2.49 5.79
C CYS A 22 -10.80 2.82 4.67
N LEU A 23 -10.92 1.97 3.66
CA LEU A 23 -11.86 2.14 2.55
C LEU A 23 -13.30 2.27 3.05
N ARG A 24 -13.70 1.43 4.00
CA ARG A 24 -15.04 1.50 4.59
C ARG A 24 -15.25 2.77 5.41
N ALA A 25 -14.24 3.24 6.13
CA ALA A 25 -14.30 4.50 6.89
C ALA A 25 -14.44 5.72 5.95
N LEU A 26 -13.67 5.75 4.85
CA LEU A 26 -13.79 6.79 3.81
C LEU A 26 -15.19 6.82 3.22
N GLN A 27 -15.73 5.65 2.87
CA GLN A 27 -17.07 5.50 2.32
C GLN A 27 -18.14 6.01 3.28
N LYS A 28 -18.05 5.67 4.58
CA LYS A 28 -18.98 6.19 5.61
C LYS A 28 -18.91 7.71 5.78
N LYS A 29 -17.76 8.31 5.49
CA LYS A 29 -17.59 9.78 5.51
C LYS A 29 -17.97 10.45 4.18
N GLY A 30 -18.49 9.71 3.20
CA GLY A 30 -18.84 10.24 1.89
C GLY A 30 -17.63 10.65 1.04
N ILE A 31 -16.44 10.13 1.35
CA ILE A 31 -15.20 10.40 0.61
C ILE A 31 -15.04 9.32 -0.46
N SER A 32 -15.08 9.72 -1.73
CA SER A 32 -14.88 8.81 -2.86
C SER A 32 -13.44 8.34 -2.92
N ALA A 33 -13.23 7.03 -2.93
CA ALA A 33 -11.93 6.38 -2.98
C ALA A 33 -11.80 5.44 -4.17
N ALA A 34 -10.59 5.27 -4.68
CA ALA A 34 -10.20 4.16 -5.54
C ALA A 34 -9.21 3.28 -4.78
N SER A 35 -9.29 1.97 -5.01
CA SER A 35 -8.42 0.98 -4.36
C SER A 35 -7.46 0.36 -5.36
N PHE A 36 -6.18 0.27 -4.99
CA PHE A 36 -5.16 -0.34 -5.84
C PHE A 36 -4.40 -1.41 -5.04
N LYS A 37 -4.17 -2.56 -5.68
CA LYS A 37 -3.32 -3.62 -5.12
C LYS A 37 -1.98 -3.63 -5.83
N CYS A 38 -0.88 -3.61 -5.07
CA CYS A 38 0.44 -3.85 -5.63
C CYS A 38 0.57 -5.31 -6.05
N GLY A 39 1.13 -5.54 -7.24
CA GLY A 39 1.33 -6.87 -7.79
C GLY A 39 0.09 -7.55 -8.36
N PRO A 40 0.22 -8.78 -8.88
CA PRO A 40 -0.83 -9.50 -9.62
C PRO A 40 -1.79 -10.23 -8.69
N ASP A 41 -2.56 -9.52 -7.89
CA ASP A 41 -3.57 -10.08 -6.98
C ASP A 41 -4.97 -9.82 -7.53
N TYR A 42 -5.75 -10.88 -7.71
CA TYR A 42 -7.13 -10.78 -8.21
C TYR A 42 -8.19 -10.80 -7.11
N ILE A 43 -7.87 -11.32 -5.93
CA ILE A 43 -8.84 -11.53 -4.85
C ILE A 43 -9.19 -10.21 -4.18
N ASP A 44 -8.19 -9.45 -3.74
CA ASP A 44 -8.39 -8.20 -3.02
C ASP A 44 -9.11 -7.13 -3.88
N PRO A 45 -8.70 -6.86 -5.14
CA PRO A 45 -9.44 -5.93 -5.99
C PRO A 45 -10.89 -6.36 -6.27
N MET A 46 -11.14 -7.66 -6.47
CA MET A 46 -12.51 -8.16 -6.63
C MET A 46 -13.34 -7.97 -5.36
N PHE A 47 -12.78 -8.20 -4.18
CA PHE A 47 -13.46 -7.97 -2.92
C PHE A 47 -13.80 -6.48 -2.75
N HIS A 48 -12.85 -5.58 -3.00
CA HIS A 48 -13.09 -4.15 -2.91
C HIS A 48 -14.19 -3.70 -3.86
N GLN A 49 -14.19 -4.21 -5.09
CA GLN A 49 -15.18 -3.85 -6.09
C GLN A 49 -16.56 -4.48 -5.82
N ARG A 50 -16.64 -5.78 -5.56
CA ARG A 50 -17.91 -6.49 -5.44
C ARG A 50 -18.56 -6.34 -4.06
N VAL A 51 -17.76 -6.27 -3.00
CA VAL A 51 -18.28 -6.25 -1.61
C VAL A 51 -18.34 -4.82 -1.09
N LEU A 52 -17.32 -4.00 -1.36
CA LEU A 52 -17.29 -2.62 -0.87
C LEU A 52 -17.85 -1.63 -1.91
N GLY A 53 -18.01 -2.02 -3.18
CA GLY A 53 -18.43 -1.11 -4.25
C GLY A 53 -17.40 -0.03 -4.58
N ILE A 54 -16.12 -0.29 -4.28
CA ILE A 54 -15.02 0.65 -4.48
C ILE A 54 -14.26 0.25 -5.75
N PRO A 55 -14.15 1.14 -6.75
CA PRO A 55 -13.42 0.83 -7.96
C PRO A 55 -11.92 0.76 -7.71
N GLY A 56 -11.23 -0.05 -8.50
CA GLY A 56 -9.77 -0.17 -8.40
C GLY A 56 -9.18 -1.18 -9.36
N GLU A 57 -7.86 -1.25 -9.34
CA GLU A 57 -7.05 -2.04 -10.26
C GLU A 57 -5.79 -2.55 -9.55
N ASN A 58 -5.00 -3.37 -10.26
CA ASN A 58 -3.66 -3.75 -9.84
C ASN A 58 -2.63 -2.74 -10.35
N LEU A 59 -1.62 -2.47 -9.54
CA LEU A 59 -0.44 -1.72 -9.92
C LEU A 59 0.76 -2.66 -9.87
N ASP A 60 1.29 -3.01 -11.04
CA ASP A 60 2.34 -4.03 -11.15
C ASP A 60 3.46 -3.56 -12.06
N LEU A 61 4.65 -3.33 -11.48
CA LEU A 61 5.83 -2.87 -12.20
C LEU A 61 6.47 -3.99 -13.04
N PHE A 62 6.17 -5.24 -12.77
CA PHE A 62 6.62 -6.35 -13.60
C PHE A 62 6.00 -6.29 -15.02
N PHE A 63 4.75 -5.85 -15.13
CA PHE A 63 4.02 -5.78 -16.39
C PHE A 63 3.93 -4.38 -16.99
N ALA A 64 4.20 -3.32 -16.21
CA ALA A 64 3.99 -1.95 -16.65
C ALA A 64 5.07 -1.01 -16.08
N ASP A 65 5.40 0.04 -16.81
CA ASP A 65 6.34 1.06 -16.34
C ASP A 65 5.70 2.05 -15.35
N ALA A 66 6.53 2.82 -14.67
CA ALA A 66 6.10 3.82 -13.68
C ALA A 66 5.09 4.84 -14.26
N LYS A 67 5.27 5.24 -15.53
CA LYS A 67 4.36 6.18 -16.20
C LYS A 67 2.97 5.56 -16.39
N THR A 68 2.92 4.29 -16.71
CA THR A 68 1.66 3.55 -16.86
C THR A 68 0.93 3.44 -15.52
N LEU A 69 1.62 3.10 -14.42
CA LEU A 69 1.03 3.08 -13.07
C LEU A 69 0.48 4.45 -12.67
N GLN A 70 1.23 5.51 -12.93
CA GLN A 70 0.78 6.88 -12.65
C GLN A 70 -0.48 7.24 -13.46
N ARG A 71 -0.55 6.84 -14.74
CA ARG A 71 -1.73 7.05 -15.59
C ARG A 71 -2.94 6.25 -15.10
N GLN A 72 -2.75 4.98 -14.70
CA GLN A 72 -3.83 4.18 -14.12
C GLN A 72 -4.45 4.90 -12.91
N ILE A 73 -3.63 5.39 -11.98
CA ILE A 73 -4.13 6.16 -10.84
C ILE A 73 -4.83 7.45 -11.31
N ALA A 74 -4.26 8.17 -12.27
CA ALA A 74 -4.81 9.44 -12.77
C ALA A 74 -6.19 9.26 -13.43
N CYS A 75 -6.49 8.11 -14.04
CA CYS A 75 -7.82 7.82 -14.60
C CYS A 75 -8.96 7.90 -13.58
N TYR A 76 -8.65 7.81 -12.28
CA TYR A 76 -9.63 7.90 -11.21
C TYR A 76 -9.77 9.31 -10.61
N GLU A 77 -8.90 10.26 -10.96
CA GLU A 77 -8.86 11.61 -10.33
C GLU A 77 -10.15 12.42 -10.51
N GLN A 78 -10.87 12.22 -11.59
CA GLN A 78 -12.15 12.92 -11.82
C GLN A 78 -13.29 12.37 -10.95
N ARG A 79 -13.18 11.12 -10.47
CA ARG A 79 -14.25 10.41 -9.77
C ARG A 79 -13.95 10.15 -8.31
N CYS A 80 -12.66 10.12 -7.94
CA CYS A 80 -12.20 9.77 -6.61
C CYS A 80 -11.29 10.85 -6.02
N LYS A 81 -11.45 11.12 -4.73
CA LYS A 81 -10.65 12.11 -3.98
C LYS A 81 -9.34 11.52 -3.46
N ILE A 82 -9.31 10.20 -3.23
CA ILE A 82 -8.16 9.51 -2.67
C ILE A 82 -7.95 8.15 -3.33
N ALA A 83 -6.68 7.81 -3.60
CA ALA A 83 -6.23 6.47 -3.95
C ALA A 83 -5.66 5.78 -2.70
N VAL A 84 -6.20 4.62 -2.37
CA VAL A 84 -5.70 3.76 -1.30
C VAL A 84 -5.01 2.57 -1.94
N LEU A 85 -3.70 2.47 -1.73
CA LEU A 85 -2.88 1.39 -2.26
C LEU A 85 -2.63 0.36 -1.16
N GLU A 86 -2.67 -0.92 -1.52
CA GLU A 86 -2.32 -2.02 -0.63
C GLU A 86 -1.10 -2.76 -1.15
N GLY A 87 -0.07 -2.86 -0.32
CA GLY A 87 1.15 -3.58 -0.62
C GLY A 87 0.98 -5.09 -0.61
N VAL A 88 1.90 -5.78 -1.25
CA VAL A 88 2.01 -7.24 -1.28
C VAL A 88 3.25 -7.67 -0.47
N MET A 89 3.23 -8.85 0.14
CA MET A 89 4.34 -9.43 0.93
C MET A 89 4.93 -8.43 1.95
N GLY A 90 6.23 -8.46 2.19
CA GLY A 90 6.95 -7.42 2.90
C GLY A 90 7.23 -6.22 2.01
N TYR A 91 7.47 -5.07 2.63
CA TYR A 91 7.59 -3.78 1.93
C TYR A 91 8.68 -3.77 0.86
N TYR A 92 9.81 -4.43 1.15
CA TYR A 92 10.97 -4.52 0.25
C TYR A 92 11.06 -5.85 -0.50
N ASP A 93 10.10 -6.76 -0.31
CA ASP A 93 10.11 -8.06 -0.97
C ASP A 93 9.68 -7.88 -2.43
N GLY A 94 10.61 -7.99 -3.33
CA GLY A 94 10.38 -7.87 -4.77
C GLY A 94 10.74 -9.15 -5.52
N LEU A 95 11.20 -8.99 -6.74
CA LEU A 95 11.43 -10.07 -7.69
C LEU A 95 12.34 -11.18 -7.13
N GLY A 96 11.84 -12.41 -7.11
CA GLY A 96 12.56 -13.58 -6.64
C GLY A 96 12.85 -13.62 -5.15
N GLY A 97 12.34 -12.67 -4.35
CA GLY A 97 12.56 -12.57 -2.90
C GLY A 97 13.97 -12.13 -2.51
N VAL A 98 14.79 -11.70 -3.47
CA VAL A 98 16.19 -11.28 -3.28
C VAL A 98 16.48 -9.87 -3.83
N SER A 99 15.47 -9.23 -4.40
CA SER A 99 15.57 -7.89 -5.00
C SER A 99 14.42 -7.03 -4.48
N ASP A 100 14.65 -5.72 -4.41
CA ASP A 100 13.64 -4.69 -4.14
C ASP A 100 12.85 -4.27 -5.39
N ARG A 101 13.27 -4.73 -6.59
CA ARG A 101 12.57 -4.47 -7.84
C ARG A 101 11.16 -5.08 -7.82
N ASP A 102 10.21 -4.32 -8.36
CA ASP A 102 8.80 -4.70 -8.43
C ASP A 102 8.15 -4.94 -7.04
N SER A 103 8.83 -4.51 -5.95
CA SER A 103 8.31 -4.56 -4.59
C SER A 103 7.25 -3.49 -4.34
N THR A 104 6.60 -3.59 -3.19
CA THR A 104 5.71 -2.52 -2.69
C THR A 104 6.45 -1.19 -2.54
N TRP A 105 7.72 -1.20 -2.15
CA TRP A 105 8.58 -0.01 -2.08
C TRP A 105 8.78 0.62 -3.45
N ASP A 106 9.09 -0.18 -4.45
CA ASP A 106 9.29 0.29 -5.82
C ASP A 106 8.02 0.94 -6.39
N VAL A 107 6.85 0.33 -6.16
CA VAL A 107 5.55 0.94 -6.52
C VAL A 107 5.32 2.26 -5.78
N ALA A 108 5.67 2.35 -4.49
CA ALA A 108 5.52 3.57 -3.71
C ALA A 108 6.39 4.70 -4.30
N CYS A 109 7.64 4.39 -4.67
CA CYS A 109 8.56 5.34 -5.33
C CYS A 109 8.04 5.74 -6.72
N ALA A 110 7.68 4.77 -7.55
CA ALA A 110 7.16 4.99 -8.90
C ALA A 110 5.91 5.87 -8.94
N THR A 111 5.07 5.76 -7.92
CA THR A 111 3.81 6.52 -7.83
C THR A 111 3.91 7.74 -6.91
N ASN A 112 5.06 8.00 -6.29
CA ASN A 112 5.25 9.05 -5.28
C ASN A 112 4.15 9.03 -4.20
N THR A 113 3.93 7.85 -3.62
CA THR A 113 2.84 7.62 -2.66
C THR A 113 3.38 7.50 -1.24
N PRO A 114 2.91 8.30 -0.28
CA PRO A 114 3.29 8.16 1.12
C PRO A 114 2.83 6.83 1.69
N VAL A 115 3.66 6.24 2.57
CA VAL A 115 3.51 4.88 3.07
C VAL A 115 3.16 4.87 4.55
N ILE A 116 2.17 4.06 4.92
CA ILE A 116 1.88 3.68 6.31
C ILE A 116 2.31 2.24 6.50
N LEU A 117 3.24 2.01 7.42
CA LEU A 117 3.71 0.68 7.75
C LEU A 117 2.75 0.02 8.75
N VAL A 118 2.14 -1.08 8.34
CA VAL A 118 1.27 -1.92 9.19
C VAL A 118 2.14 -2.98 9.86
N VAL A 119 2.22 -2.89 11.19
CA VAL A 119 3.06 -3.78 12.00
C VAL A 119 2.19 -4.63 12.90
N ARG A 120 2.41 -5.93 12.91
CA ARG A 120 1.74 -6.87 13.79
C ARG A 120 2.70 -7.33 14.90
N PRO A 121 2.57 -6.85 16.15
CA PRO A 121 3.51 -7.15 17.22
C PRO A 121 3.23 -8.52 17.87
N LYS A 122 3.08 -9.59 17.04
CA LYS A 122 2.84 -10.94 17.56
C LYS A 122 4.13 -11.54 18.09
N GLY A 123 4.17 -11.83 19.40
CA GLY A 123 5.31 -12.47 20.04
C GLY A 123 6.54 -11.55 20.22
N ALA A 124 6.37 -10.24 20.07
CA ALA A 124 7.43 -9.26 20.25
C ALA A 124 6.88 -7.99 20.92
N SER A 125 7.73 -7.29 21.68
CA SER A 125 7.41 -6.00 22.28
C SER A 125 8.42 -4.94 21.81
N LEU A 126 9.44 -4.62 22.59
CA LEU A 126 10.45 -3.63 22.20
C LEU A 126 11.22 -4.00 20.92
N THR A 127 11.38 -5.29 20.63
CA THR A 127 12.00 -5.78 19.38
C THR A 127 11.32 -5.22 18.12
N ILE A 128 10.03 -4.93 18.17
CA ILE A 128 9.33 -4.29 17.05
C ILE A 128 9.93 -2.93 16.71
N ALA A 129 10.36 -2.16 17.70
CA ALA A 129 10.99 -0.86 17.46
C ALA A 129 12.28 -1.02 16.63
N ALA A 130 13.10 -2.05 16.93
CA ALA A 130 14.30 -2.34 16.15
C ALA A 130 13.97 -2.76 14.70
N GLN A 131 12.92 -3.55 14.50
CA GLN A 131 12.46 -3.92 13.15
C GLN A 131 11.98 -2.70 12.36
N VAL A 132 11.17 -1.86 12.97
CA VAL A 132 10.71 -0.61 12.35
C VAL A 132 11.91 0.29 12.04
N GLN A 133 12.82 0.47 12.98
CA GLN A 133 14.04 1.26 12.75
C GLN A 133 14.87 0.73 11.58
N GLY A 134 15.02 -0.61 11.47
CA GLY A 134 15.68 -1.24 10.34
C GLY A 134 14.98 -0.94 9.01
N MET A 135 13.65 -1.03 8.98
CA MET A 135 12.86 -0.67 7.78
C MET A 135 13.08 0.80 7.37
N LEU A 136 13.20 1.71 8.33
CA LEU A 136 13.41 3.13 8.10
C LEU A 136 14.80 3.43 7.52
N SER A 137 15.78 2.63 7.89
CA SER A 137 17.19 2.86 7.56
C SER A 137 17.65 2.08 6.34
N PHE A 138 16.92 1.05 5.91
CA PHE A 138 17.36 0.09 4.89
C PHE A 138 17.50 0.70 3.50
N LEU A 139 16.49 1.43 3.06
CA LEU A 139 16.53 2.21 1.83
C LEU A 139 16.11 3.64 2.17
N SER A 140 17.02 4.60 2.11
CA SER A 140 16.95 5.94 2.68
C SER A 140 15.92 6.90 2.07
N LEU A 141 14.84 6.40 1.45
CA LEU A 141 13.79 7.20 0.80
C LEU A 141 12.41 7.03 1.43
N ILE A 142 12.34 6.68 2.71
CA ILE A 142 11.04 6.66 3.39
C ILE A 142 10.73 8.07 3.89
N HIS A 143 9.83 8.77 3.21
CA HIS A 143 9.13 9.89 3.80
C HIS A 143 8.14 9.35 4.83
N ILE A 144 8.62 9.22 6.07
CA ILE A 144 7.74 8.90 7.20
C ILE A 144 7.12 10.21 7.63
N SER A 145 5.81 10.31 7.46
CA SER A 145 5.03 11.22 8.29
C SER A 145 5.28 10.85 9.75
N GLU A 146 5.65 11.83 10.56
CA GLU A 146 6.01 11.65 11.97
C GLU A 146 5.03 10.74 12.70
N PRO A 147 5.52 9.87 13.63
CA PRO A 147 4.65 9.05 14.45
C PRO A 147 3.71 9.95 15.23
N THR A 148 2.43 9.80 14.99
CA THR A 148 1.41 10.44 15.81
C THR A 148 1.63 9.95 17.25
N ARG A 149 2.10 10.83 18.14
CA ARG A 149 2.13 10.54 19.57
C ARG A 149 0.67 10.40 20.02
N LEU A 150 0.31 9.21 20.45
CA LEU A 150 -0.91 8.95 21.21
C LEU A 150 -0.74 9.48 22.62
#